data_0db45e248968281e07dcff871858d02c
#
_entry.id   0db45e248968281e07dcff871858d02c
#
_cell.length_a   1.000
_cell.length_b   1.000
_cell.length_c   1.000
_cell.angle_alpha   90.00
_cell.angle_beta   90.00
_cell.angle_gamma   90.00
#
_symmetry.space_group_name_H-M   'P 1'
#
loop_
_entity.id
_entity.type
_entity.pdbx_description
1 polymer ?
#
loop_
_entity_poly.entity_id
_entity_poly.type
_entity_poly.pdbx_seq_one_letter_code
_entity_poly.pdbx_strand_id
1 'polypeptide(L)'
;MSITDGSRVGIASPHIFPDGTVDMAQVGRFVRRAEELGYASLWTQERVTGRPTLLDPLTFMSYIAGLTSKARIGVSVFVLTRHNPVHLAKQLASIDQMSGGRLIVGVGLGANADDLLIYGLDPQRRVRRFVEHVEIMKALWTQTPVRYSGDFYELDNINIDPKPVQSPHPPLWFGANADAAIRRAVRMADGWTGAGSSPRDTFTARVKQVHDMLAEEGRDPKDFPISKRVYLAVDDDEKRALRRLKEWCAYYYGNADLPERVAVWGSAAKVQEQLAEWSEVGVDEFILNPVFDMEEHLEKLAELTGLS
;
A
#
# COMPACT_ATOMS: atom_id res chain seq x y z
N MET A 1 16.62 -16.16 -15.01
CA MET A 1 16.11 -14.79 -15.12
C MET A 1 15.73 -14.34 -13.72
N SER A 2 16.24 -13.23 -13.25
CA SER A 2 15.80 -12.64 -11.97
C SER A 2 14.33 -12.27 -12.12
N ILE A 3 13.50 -12.56 -11.13
CA ILE A 3 12.07 -12.22 -11.10
C ILE A 3 11.84 -10.71 -11.29
N THR A 4 12.88 -9.94 -11.09
CA THR A 4 12.86 -8.49 -10.96
C THR A 4 13.62 -7.77 -12.07
N ASP A 5 13.62 -8.27 -13.32
CA ASP A 5 14.21 -7.50 -14.42
C ASP A 5 13.45 -6.15 -14.52
N GLY A 6 13.86 -5.21 -13.67
CA GLY A 6 13.33 -3.86 -13.55
C GLY A 6 12.31 -3.58 -12.44
N SER A 7 11.68 -4.57 -11.80
CA SER A 7 10.70 -4.35 -10.73
C SER A 7 11.37 -4.22 -9.35
N ARG A 8 10.88 -3.31 -8.53
CA ARG A 8 11.30 -3.18 -7.12
C ARG A 8 10.58 -4.18 -6.25
N VAL A 9 11.27 -4.69 -5.23
CA VAL A 9 10.71 -5.63 -4.26
C VAL A 9 10.53 -4.95 -2.91
N GLY A 10 9.29 -4.74 -2.52
CA GLY A 10 8.89 -4.34 -1.18
C GLY A 10 8.26 -5.50 -0.42
N ILE A 11 8.14 -5.37 0.90
CA ILE A 11 7.56 -6.39 1.77
C ILE A 11 6.57 -5.80 2.75
N ALA A 12 5.49 -6.53 3.05
CA ALA A 12 4.57 -6.17 4.12
C ALA A 12 5.25 -6.38 5.48
N SER A 13 5.31 -5.32 6.29
CA SER A 13 5.85 -5.40 7.64
C SER A 13 4.88 -6.14 8.57
N PRO A 14 5.35 -6.81 9.63
CA PRO A 14 4.48 -7.48 10.60
C PRO A 14 3.72 -6.45 11.45
N HIS A 15 2.58 -6.03 10.99
CA HIS A 15 1.67 -5.08 11.65
C HIS A 15 0.32 -5.70 12.02
N ILE A 16 0.11 -6.97 11.63
CA ILE A 16 -1.10 -7.76 11.91
C ILE A 16 -0.72 -8.86 12.89
N PHE A 17 -1.46 -8.96 13.98
CA PHE A 17 -1.21 -9.88 15.09
C PHE A 17 -2.43 -10.80 15.27
N PRO A 18 -2.48 -11.97 14.58
CA PRO A 18 -3.66 -12.83 14.56
C PRO A 18 -4.05 -13.39 15.94
N ASP A 19 -3.09 -13.63 16.80
CA ASP A 19 -3.28 -14.08 18.19
C ASP A 19 -3.64 -12.95 19.18
N GLY A 20 -3.62 -11.69 18.69
CA GLY A 20 -3.89 -10.51 19.49
C GLY A 20 -2.68 -9.98 20.28
N THR A 21 -1.53 -10.65 20.22
CA THR A 21 -0.30 -10.26 20.96
C THR A 21 0.59 -9.39 20.08
N VAL A 22 0.79 -8.13 20.47
CA VAL A 22 1.64 -7.19 19.74
C VAL A 22 3.10 -7.40 20.14
N ASP A 23 3.93 -7.96 19.26
CA ASP A 23 5.38 -8.14 19.46
C ASP A 23 6.18 -7.07 18.73
N MET A 24 6.45 -5.96 19.40
CA MET A 24 7.26 -4.86 18.86
C MET A 24 8.75 -5.21 18.74
N ALA A 25 9.24 -6.20 19.48
CA ALA A 25 10.61 -6.68 19.32
C ALA A 25 10.78 -7.43 18.00
N GLN A 26 9.81 -8.29 17.64
CA GLN A 26 9.75 -8.95 16.32
C GLN A 26 9.65 -7.92 15.20
N VAL A 27 8.76 -6.94 15.31
CA VAL A 27 8.66 -5.85 14.32
C VAL A 27 10.02 -5.18 14.12
N GLY A 28 10.70 -4.80 15.21
CA GLY A 28 11.99 -4.12 15.14
C GLY A 28 13.08 -4.96 14.48
N ARG A 29 13.16 -6.27 14.78
CA ARG A 29 14.08 -7.19 14.09
C ARG A 29 13.77 -7.30 12.61
N PHE A 30 12.51 -7.55 12.29
CA PHE A 30 12.04 -7.73 10.91
C PHE A 30 12.36 -6.54 10.01
N VAL A 31 12.02 -5.32 10.43
CA VAL A 31 12.19 -4.13 9.57
C VAL A 31 13.66 -3.79 9.33
N ARG A 32 14.52 -3.96 10.35
CA ARG A 32 15.98 -3.78 10.17
C ARG A 32 16.53 -4.84 9.22
N ARG A 33 16.14 -6.10 9.44
CA ARG A 33 16.61 -7.20 8.59
C ARG A 33 16.14 -7.06 7.15
N ALA A 34 14.90 -6.61 6.92
CA ALA A 34 14.41 -6.31 5.58
C ALA A 34 15.26 -5.25 4.87
N GLU A 35 15.65 -4.19 5.57
CA GLU A 35 16.53 -3.17 5.01
C GLU A 35 17.96 -3.71 4.73
N GLU A 36 18.52 -4.53 5.61
CA GLU A 36 19.81 -5.19 5.41
C GLU A 36 19.81 -6.10 4.17
N LEU A 37 18.75 -6.84 3.95
CA LEU A 37 18.55 -7.71 2.80
C LEU A 37 18.27 -6.95 1.49
N GLY A 38 18.08 -5.63 1.55
CA GLY A 38 17.90 -4.79 0.36
C GLY A 38 16.46 -4.66 -0.14
N TYR A 39 15.45 -4.97 0.67
CA TYR A 39 14.06 -4.66 0.30
C TYR A 39 13.89 -3.17 0.05
N ALA A 40 13.32 -2.83 -1.12
CA ALA A 40 13.17 -1.45 -1.55
C ALA A 40 12.16 -0.66 -0.71
N SER A 41 11.19 -1.33 -0.10
CA SER A 41 10.13 -0.68 0.67
C SER A 41 9.47 -1.59 1.70
N LEU A 42 8.97 -0.98 2.77
CA LEU A 42 8.26 -1.59 3.89
C LEU A 42 6.82 -1.10 3.89
N TRP A 43 5.86 -2.01 3.90
CA TRP A 43 4.45 -1.67 3.70
C TRP A 43 3.56 -2.05 4.88
N THR A 44 2.59 -1.19 5.16
CA THR A 44 1.50 -1.46 6.11
C THR A 44 0.13 -1.33 5.45
N GLN A 45 -0.92 -1.56 6.22
CA GLN A 45 -2.32 -1.44 5.79
C GLN A 45 -3.13 -0.72 6.88
N GLU A 46 -4.27 -0.16 6.50
CA GLU A 46 -5.20 0.43 7.46
C GLU A 46 -6.41 -0.48 7.71
N ARG A 47 -6.68 -0.69 8.99
CA ARG A 47 -7.98 -1.14 9.50
C ARG A 47 -8.16 -0.54 10.88
N VAL A 48 -9.20 0.25 11.07
CA VAL A 48 -9.43 0.98 12.33
C VAL A 48 -10.31 0.19 13.29
N THR A 49 -11.27 -0.57 12.77
CA THR A 49 -12.26 -1.29 13.57
C THR A 49 -12.33 -2.77 13.20
N GLY A 50 -12.76 -3.60 14.16
CA GLY A 50 -12.96 -5.03 13.96
C GLY A 50 -11.67 -5.84 14.11
N ARG A 51 -11.69 -7.06 13.60
CA ARG A 51 -10.53 -7.97 13.56
C ARG A 51 -9.87 -7.94 12.18
N PRO A 52 -8.59 -8.22 12.05
CA PRO A 52 -7.60 -8.65 13.06
C PRO A 52 -7.07 -7.51 13.94
N THR A 53 -6.33 -7.86 14.99
CA THR A 53 -5.52 -6.90 15.75
C THR A 53 -4.43 -6.34 14.86
N LEU A 54 -4.40 -5.02 14.69
CA LEU A 54 -3.46 -4.33 13.81
C LEU A 54 -3.08 -2.99 14.43
N LEU A 55 -1.85 -2.56 14.21
CA LEU A 55 -1.40 -1.25 14.63
C LEU A 55 -1.89 -0.16 13.66
N ASP A 56 -2.20 1.01 14.22
CA ASP A 56 -2.51 2.19 13.41
C ASP A 56 -1.36 2.52 12.44
N PRO A 57 -1.63 2.71 11.13
CA PRO A 57 -0.57 2.85 10.14
C PRO A 57 0.28 4.10 10.32
N LEU A 58 -0.26 5.22 10.78
CA LEU A 58 0.53 6.46 11.00
C LEU A 58 1.53 6.26 12.14
N THR A 59 1.06 5.69 13.25
CA THR A 59 1.90 5.38 14.41
C THR A 59 2.96 4.34 14.05
N PHE A 60 2.58 3.30 13.31
CA PHE A 60 3.49 2.25 12.88
C PHE A 60 4.55 2.75 11.90
N MET A 61 4.17 3.54 10.89
CA MET A 61 5.12 4.14 9.94
C MET A 61 6.11 5.09 10.62
N SER A 62 5.66 5.85 11.63
CA SER A 62 6.54 6.70 12.43
C SER A 62 7.60 5.87 13.17
N TYR A 63 7.19 4.72 13.74
CA TYR A 63 8.09 3.81 14.44
C TYR A 63 9.14 3.22 13.49
N ILE A 64 8.73 2.68 12.34
CA ILE A 64 9.67 2.08 11.38
C ILE A 64 10.55 3.12 10.69
N ALA A 65 10.08 4.37 10.54
CA ALA A 65 10.91 5.47 10.03
C ALA A 65 12.15 5.73 10.90
N GLY A 66 12.00 5.60 12.22
CA GLY A 66 13.10 5.72 13.18
C GLY A 66 14.03 4.50 13.25
N LEU A 67 13.63 3.35 12.69
CA LEU A 67 14.42 2.12 12.71
C LEU A 67 15.19 1.86 11.41
N THR A 68 14.87 2.57 10.34
CA THR A 68 15.39 2.36 8.99
C THR A 68 15.97 3.65 8.42
N SER A 69 16.81 3.52 7.40
CA SER A 69 17.53 4.65 6.80
C SER A 69 17.48 4.69 5.27
N LYS A 70 17.12 3.60 4.62
CA LYS A 70 17.16 3.45 3.16
C LYS A 70 15.82 3.01 2.56
N ALA A 71 15.19 1.99 3.15
CA ALA A 71 13.94 1.44 2.65
C ALA A 71 12.83 2.50 2.66
N ARG A 72 12.06 2.58 1.58
CA ARG A 72 10.86 3.42 1.54
C ARG A 72 9.79 2.86 2.47
N ILE A 73 8.91 3.70 2.93
CA ILE A 73 7.85 3.35 3.88
C ILE A 73 6.51 3.69 3.25
N GLY A 74 5.65 2.69 3.11
CA GLY A 74 4.38 2.85 2.44
C GLY A 74 3.17 2.32 3.19
N VAL A 75 2.02 2.86 2.87
CA VAL A 75 0.72 2.32 3.27
C VAL A 75 -0.09 1.95 2.04
N SER A 76 -0.69 0.78 2.03
CA SER A 76 -1.54 0.33 0.91
C SER A 76 -2.85 -0.26 1.45
N VAL A 77 -3.86 0.58 1.71
CA VAL A 77 -3.96 2.03 1.57
C VAL A 77 -4.69 2.63 2.79
N PHE A 78 -4.55 3.94 3.02
CA PHE A 78 -5.47 4.68 3.87
C PHE A 78 -6.85 4.75 3.23
N VAL A 79 -7.90 4.58 4.02
CA VAL A 79 -9.26 4.95 3.60
C VAL A 79 -9.42 6.46 3.84
N LEU A 80 -9.01 7.23 2.85
CA LEU A 80 -8.72 8.66 2.98
C LEU A 80 -9.85 9.47 3.62
N THR A 81 -11.10 9.14 3.31
CA THR A 81 -12.26 9.88 3.80
C THR A 81 -12.54 9.72 5.30
N ARG A 82 -11.90 8.75 5.97
CA ARG A 82 -11.98 8.57 7.44
C ARG A 82 -11.13 9.58 8.21
N HIS A 83 -10.19 10.23 7.55
CA HIS A 83 -9.24 11.16 8.13
C HIS A 83 -9.66 12.61 7.89
N ASN A 84 -9.28 13.50 8.81
CA ASN A 84 -9.30 14.93 8.51
C ASN A 84 -8.10 15.27 7.61
N PRO A 85 -8.28 15.88 6.41
CA PRO A 85 -7.20 16.06 5.45
C PRO A 85 -6.10 17.01 5.93
N VAL A 86 -6.41 17.98 6.79
CA VAL A 86 -5.42 18.91 7.36
C VAL A 86 -4.52 18.18 8.36
N HIS A 87 -5.12 17.41 9.27
CA HIS A 87 -4.36 16.61 10.23
C HIS A 87 -3.52 15.54 9.52
N LEU A 88 -4.11 14.82 8.57
CA LEU A 88 -3.40 13.78 7.84
C LEU A 88 -2.23 14.35 7.04
N ALA A 89 -2.43 15.48 6.35
CA ALA A 89 -1.33 16.17 5.63
C ALA A 89 -0.19 16.53 6.57
N LYS A 90 -0.48 17.05 7.76
CA LYS A 90 0.53 17.38 8.78
C LYS A 90 1.26 16.15 9.30
N GLN A 91 0.54 15.06 9.61
CA GLN A 91 1.11 13.82 10.10
C GLN A 91 2.04 13.17 9.06
N LEU A 92 1.59 13.10 7.81
CA LEU A 92 2.37 12.53 6.71
C LEU A 92 3.60 13.39 6.38
N ALA A 93 3.50 14.72 6.42
CA ALA A 93 4.67 15.60 6.30
C ALA A 93 5.70 15.35 7.41
N SER A 94 5.21 15.10 8.64
CA SER A 94 6.09 14.76 9.77
C SER A 94 6.78 13.41 9.59
N ILE A 95 6.05 12.39 9.11
CA ILE A 95 6.63 11.07 8.80
C ILE A 95 7.65 11.19 7.65
N ASP A 96 7.37 12.00 6.64
CA ASP A 96 8.30 12.24 5.54
C ASP A 96 9.59 12.89 6.03
N GLN A 97 9.50 13.87 6.93
CA GLN A 97 10.67 14.48 7.60
C GLN A 97 11.44 13.45 8.43
N MET A 98 10.76 12.66 9.28
CA MET A 98 11.40 11.64 10.12
C MET A 98 12.07 10.54 9.31
N SER A 99 11.52 10.21 8.15
CA SER A 99 12.09 9.23 7.23
C SER A 99 13.18 9.81 6.30
N GLY A 100 13.35 11.13 6.24
CA GLY A 100 14.28 11.77 5.30
C GLY A 100 13.81 11.64 3.84
N GLY A 101 12.50 11.75 3.58
CA GLY A 101 11.95 11.74 2.23
C GLY A 101 11.73 10.32 1.64
N ARG A 102 11.41 9.32 2.48
CA ARG A 102 11.18 7.92 2.06
C ARG A 102 9.72 7.48 2.07
N LEU A 103 8.79 8.38 2.36
CA LEU A 103 7.36 8.08 2.46
C LEU A 103 6.71 7.85 1.09
N ILE A 104 5.81 6.87 1.01
CA ILE A 104 4.84 6.66 -0.08
C ILE A 104 3.44 6.63 0.52
N VAL A 105 2.55 7.46 0.03
CA VAL A 105 1.20 7.60 0.57
C VAL A 105 0.20 6.89 -0.33
N GLY A 106 -0.21 5.69 0.04
CA GLY A 106 -1.30 4.99 -0.66
C GLY A 106 -2.66 5.38 -0.09
N VAL A 107 -3.62 5.74 -0.94
CA VAL A 107 -4.97 6.14 -0.55
C VAL A 107 -6.05 5.44 -1.37
N GLY A 108 -7.22 5.23 -0.78
CA GLY A 108 -8.37 4.63 -1.44
C GLY A 108 -9.69 5.03 -0.78
N LEU A 109 -10.80 4.63 -1.41
CA LEU A 109 -12.16 4.89 -0.90
C LEU A 109 -12.62 3.89 0.18
N GLY A 110 -11.88 2.79 0.38
CA GLY A 110 -12.34 1.66 1.18
C GLY A 110 -13.36 0.77 0.43
N ALA A 111 -13.45 -0.48 0.85
CA ALA A 111 -14.34 -1.47 0.22
C ALA A 111 -15.81 -1.28 0.62
N ASN A 112 -16.06 -1.04 1.90
CA ASN A 112 -17.41 -0.85 2.43
C ASN A 112 -17.69 0.63 2.69
N ALA A 113 -18.68 1.17 1.99
CA ALA A 113 -19.08 2.57 2.14
C ALA A 113 -19.73 2.84 3.49
N ASP A 114 -20.49 1.87 4.04
CA ASP A 114 -21.24 2.04 5.29
C ASP A 114 -20.32 2.18 6.52
N ASP A 115 -19.06 1.74 6.42
CA ASP A 115 -18.06 1.98 7.46
C ASP A 115 -17.87 3.48 7.77
N LEU A 116 -18.22 4.36 6.83
CA LEU A 116 -18.13 5.81 7.01
C LEU A 116 -19.14 6.36 8.02
N LEU A 117 -20.25 5.63 8.27
CA LEU A 117 -21.26 6.00 9.26
C LEU A 117 -20.67 6.05 10.68
N ILE A 118 -19.68 5.20 10.99
CA ILE A 118 -18.97 5.23 12.29
C ILE A 118 -18.27 6.57 12.54
N TYR A 119 -17.89 7.25 11.45
CA TYR A 119 -17.23 8.56 11.49
C TYR A 119 -18.20 9.73 11.32
N GLY A 120 -19.51 9.48 11.31
CA GLY A 120 -20.54 10.51 11.07
C GLY A 120 -20.53 11.06 9.64
N LEU A 121 -20.04 10.28 8.68
CA LEU A 121 -19.87 10.69 7.29
C LEU A 121 -20.94 10.07 6.40
N ASP A 122 -21.41 10.85 5.41
CA ASP A 122 -22.34 10.37 4.39
C ASP A 122 -21.63 9.50 3.35
N PRO A 123 -21.96 8.20 3.23
CA PRO A 123 -21.36 7.30 2.26
C PRO A 123 -21.60 7.70 0.79
N GLN A 124 -22.71 8.39 0.49
CA GLN A 124 -23.05 8.79 -0.88
C GLN A 124 -22.13 9.91 -1.38
N ARG A 125 -21.61 10.75 -0.48
CA ARG A 125 -20.70 11.85 -0.81
C ARG A 125 -19.23 11.48 -0.75
N ARG A 126 -18.89 10.19 -0.52
CA ARG A 126 -17.51 9.72 -0.29
C ARG A 126 -16.53 10.03 -1.43
N VAL A 127 -16.99 9.97 -2.68
CA VAL A 127 -16.13 10.26 -3.85
C VAL A 127 -15.76 11.74 -3.88
N ARG A 128 -16.73 12.63 -3.69
CA ARG A 128 -16.50 14.06 -3.65
C ARG A 128 -15.55 14.44 -2.52
N ARG A 129 -15.80 13.89 -1.32
CA ARG A 129 -14.96 14.08 -0.15
C ARG A 129 -13.52 13.58 -0.38
N PHE A 130 -13.36 12.43 -1.03
CA PHE A 130 -12.04 11.90 -1.37
C PHE A 130 -11.26 12.86 -2.27
N VAL A 131 -11.87 13.38 -3.31
CA VAL A 131 -11.24 14.35 -4.23
C VAL A 131 -10.80 15.60 -3.46
N GLU A 132 -11.69 16.16 -2.67
CA GLU A 132 -11.41 17.36 -1.87
C GLU A 132 -10.28 17.13 -0.85
N HIS A 133 -10.22 15.95 -0.22
CA HIS A 133 -9.12 15.59 0.68
C HIS A 133 -7.77 15.53 -0.05
N VAL A 134 -7.74 14.96 -1.25
CA VAL A 134 -6.51 14.91 -2.06
C VAL A 134 -6.04 16.30 -2.43
N GLU A 135 -6.96 17.17 -2.89
CA GLU A 135 -6.67 18.55 -3.27
C GLU A 135 -6.14 19.36 -2.09
N ILE A 136 -6.77 19.25 -0.92
CA ILE A 136 -6.34 19.93 0.31
C ILE A 136 -4.96 19.46 0.74
N MET A 137 -4.72 18.15 0.76
CA MET A 137 -3.42 17.60 1.17
C MET A 137 -2.30 18.08 0.25
N LYS A 138 -2.50 18.01 -1.07
CA LYS A 138 -1.51 18.50 -2.05
C LYS A 138 -1.27 20.00 -1.88
N ALA A 139 -2.33 20.80 -1.72
CA ALA A 139 -2.18 22.24 -1.49
C ALA A 139 -1.39 22.53 -0.22
N LEU A 140 -1.70 21.85 0.90
CA LEU A 140 -1.00 22.02 2.17
C LEU A 140 0.49 21.62 2.09
N TRP A 141 0.86 20.66 1.27
CA TRP A 141 2.25 20.26 1.08
C TRP A 141 3.06 21.21 0.20
N THR A 142 2.40 21.86 -0.79
CA THR A 142 3.09 22.59 -1.87
C THR A 142 2.94 24.11 -1.81
N GLN A 143 1.94 24.61 -1.09
CA GLN A 143 1.60 26.04 -1.08
C GLN A 143 1.73 26.66 0.33
N THR A 144 1.96 27.97 0.38
CA THR A 144 1.99 28.79 1.61
C THR A 144 1.66 30.23 1.26
N PRO A 145 0.58 30.82 1.77
CA PRO A 145 -0.53 30.18 2.48
C PRO A 145 -1.47 29.41 1.55
N VAL A 146 -2.27 28.50 2.13
CA VAL A 146 -3.33 27.78 1.42
C VAL A 146 -4.66 28.48 1.60
N ARG A 147 -5.37 28.67 0.49
CA ARG A 147 -6.79 29.01 0.44
C ARG A 147 -7.51 27.93 -0.35
N TYR A 148 -8.60 27.43 0.19
CA TYR A 148 -9.39 26.37 -0.44
C TYR A 148 -10.86 26.53 -0.06
N SER A 149 -11.75 26.48 -1.04
CA SER A 149 -13.20 26.51 -0.84
C SER A 149 -13.81 25.30 -1.53
N GLY A 150 -14.40 24.39 -0.76
CA GLY A 150 -15.01 23.16 -1.24
C GLY A 150 -16.37 22.87 -0.64
N ASP A 151 -16.86 21.66 -0.86
CA ASP A 151 -18.16 21.24 -0.33
C ASP A 151 -18.13 20.90 1.16
N PHE A 152 -16.95 20.55 1.69
CA PHE A 152 -16.77 20.05 3.06
C PHE A 152 -15.77 20.87 3.87
N TYR A 153 -14.90 21.63 3.22
CA TYR A 153 -13.84 22.39 3.88
C TYR A 153 -13.73 23.79 3.30
N GLU A 154 -13.56 24.74 4.21
CA GLU A 154 -13.20 26.12 3.90
C GLU A 154 -11.89 26.42 4.61
N LEU A 155 -10.83 26.73 3.87
CA LEU A 155 -9.52 27.07 4.41
C LEU A 155 -9.17 28.48 3.96
N ASP A 156 -8.90 29.38 4.92
CA ASP A 156 -8.42 30.70 4.64
C ASP A 156 -7.09 30.96 5.35
N ASN A 157 -6.05 31.24 4.56
CA ASN A 157 -4.73 31.58 5.05
C ASN A 157 -4.10 30.52 5.98
N ILE A 158 -4.28 29.23 5.63
CA ILE A 158 -3.79 28.10 6.42
C ILE A 158 -2.39 27.70 5.94
N ASN A 159 -1.55 27.30 6.88
CA ASN A 159 -0.25 26.71 6.61
C ASN A 159 -0.01 25.48 7.51
N ILE A 160 0.82 24.54 7.03
CA ILE A 160 1.41 23.48 7.86
C ILE A 160 2.93 23.54 7.74
N ASP A 161 3.62 23.41 8.86
CA ASP A 161 5.08 23.32 8.96
C ASP A 161 5.45 22.19 9.93
N PRO A 162 6.49 21.35 9.62
CA PRO A 162 7.26 21.42 8.39
C PRO A 162 6.47 20.96 7.17
N LYS A 163 6.91 21.40 5.99
CA LYS A 163 6.53 20.79 4.72
C LYS A 163 7.19 19.40 4.60
N PRO A 164 6.74 18.50 3.71
CA PRO A 164 7.49 17.30 3.36
C PRO A 164 8.91 17.59 2.88
N VAL A 165 9.81 16.62 3.01
CA VAL A 165 11.15 16.65 2.39
C VAL A 165 11.05 16.48 0.88
N GLN A 166 10.17 15.57 0.45
CA GLN A 166 9.98 15.25 -0.96
C GLN A 166 9.30 16.40 -1.72
N SER A 167 9.77 16.68 -2.94
CA SER A 167 9.23 17.71 -3.82
C SER A 167 8.64 17.10 -5.09
N PRO A 168 7.43 17.50 -5.53
CA PRO A 168 6.58 18.53 -4.92
C PRO A 168 5.90 18.07 -3.61
N HIS A 169 5.76 16.78 -3.38
CA HIS A 169 5.20 16.13 -2.19
C HIS A 169 5.53 14.63 -2.19
N PRO A 170 5.31 13.88 -1.08
CA PRO A 170 5.43 12.43 -1.06
C PRO A 170 4.57 11.80 -2.16
N PRO A 171 5.06 10.78 -2.90
CA PRO A 171 4.29 10.11 -3.95
C PRO A 171 2.94 9.62 -3.42
N LEU A 172 1.86 10.03 -4.10
CA LEU A 172 0.50 9.69 -3.74
C LEU A 172 -0.02 8.60 -4.69
N TRP A 173 -0.18 7.36 -4.21
CA TRP A 173 -0.63 6.24 -4.99
C TRP A 173 -2.08 5.89 -4.69
N PHE A 174 -2.90 5.68 -5.73
CA PHE A 174 -4.31 5.36 -5.52
C PHE A 174 -4.58 3.85 -5.62
N GLY A 175 -5.28 3.31 -4.62
CA GLY A 175 -5.94 2.01 -4.69
C GLY A 175 -7.30 2.15 -5.38
N ALA A 176 -7.44 1.65 -6.60
CA ALA A 176 -8.62 1.80 -7.41
C ALA A 176 -8.91 0.54 -8.25
N ASN A 177 -10.19 0.16 -8.37
CA ASN A 177 -10.60 -0.99 -9.19
C ASN A 177 -11.73 -0.66 -10.19
N ALA A 178 -12.62 0.28 -9.87
CA ALA A 178 -13.67 0.70 -10.79
C ALA A 178 -13.12 1.66 -11.85
N ASP A 179 -13.67 1.65 -13.06
CA ASP A 179 -13.20 2.47 -14.20
C ASP A 179 -13.10 3.96 -13.85
N ALA A 180 -14.15 4.52 -13.22
CA ALA A 180 -14.14 5.91 -12.79
C ALA A 180 -13.08 6.21 -11.69
N ALA A 181 -12.74 5.21 -10.86
CA ALA A 181 -11.70 5.34 -9.84
C ALA A 181 -10.29 5.26 -10.47
N ILE A 182 -10.08 4.40 -11.47
CA ILE A 182 -8.83 4.33 -12.24
C ILE A 182 -8.61 5.62 -13.01
N ARG A 183 -9.62 6.15 -13.69
CA ARG A 183 -9.52 7.45 -14.38
C ARG A 183 -9.16 8.57 -13.41
N ARG A 184 -9.71 8.56 -12.21
CA ARG A 184 -9.33 9.52 -11.15
C ARG A 184 -7.88 9.33 -10.70
N ALA A 185 -7.43 8.08 -10.53
CA ALA A 185 -6.04 7.78 -10.20
C ALA A 185 -5.09 8.34 -11.26
N VAL A 186 -5.35 8.07 -12.54
CA VAL A 186 -4.53 8.57 -13.64
C VAL A 186 -4.45 10.10 -13.66
N ARG A 187 -5.52 10.81 -13.30
CA ARG A 187 -5.54 12.29 -13.31
C ARG A 187 -4.91 12.92 -12.08
N MET A 188 -5.02 12.29 -10.92
CA MET A 188 -4.72 12.94 -9.63
C MET A 188 -3.57 12.29 -8.85
N ALA A 189 -3.22 11.03 -9.15
CA ALA A 189 -2.19 10.30 -8.42
C ALA A 189 -0.83 10.32 -9.13
N ASP A 190 0.20 9.92 -8.40
CA ASP A 190 1.56 9.71 -8.91
C ASP A 190 1.84 8.23 -9.19
N GLY A 191 0.89 7.35 -8.92
CA GLY A 191 0.96 5.91 -9.19
C GLY A 191 -0.32 5.18 -8.82
N TRP A 192 -0.38 3.90 -9.14
CA TRP A 192 -1.52 3.04 -8.85
C TRP A 192 -1.09 1.80 -8.07
N THR A 193 -1.88 1.40 -7.07
CA THR A 193 -1.62 0.20 -6.27
C THR A 193 -2.75 -0.81 -6.42
N GLY A 194 -2.42 -2.00 -6.88
CA GLY A 194 -3.34 -3.11 -7.02
C GLY A 194 -3.56 -3.85 -5.70
N ALA A 195 -4.84 -4.07 -5.35
CA ALA A 195 -5.20 -4.78 -4.14
C ALA A 195 -4.72 -6.24 -4.15
N GLY A 196 -4.31 -6.75 -2.98
CA GLY A 196 -3.95 -8.16 -2.81
C GLY A 196 -5.09 -9.13 -3.11
N SER A 197 -6.33 -8.68 -2.97
CA SER A 197 -7.55 -9.46 -3.27
C SER A 197 -7.95 -9.47 -4.76
N SER A 198 -7.20 -8.80 -5.64
CA SER A 198 -7.50 -8.80 -7.08
C SER A 198 -6.84 -9.99 -7.77
N PRO A 199 -7.60 -10.87 -8.46
CA PRO A 199 -7.05 -11.94 -9.30
C PRO A 199 -6.16 -11.40 -10.42
N ARG A 200 -5.27 -12.25 -10.94
CA ARG A 200 -4.29 -11.84 -11.96
C ARG A 200 -4.94 -11.35 -13.26
N ASP A 201 -5.93 -12.07 -13.78
CA ASP A 201 -6.68 -11.66 -14.96
C ASP A 201 -7.32 -10.28 -14.83
N THR A 202 -7.98 -10.06 -13.70
CA THR A 202 -8.57 -8.76 -13.37
C THR A 202 -7.51 -7.66 -13.27
N PHE A 203 -6.40 -7.93 -12.59
CA PHE A 203 -5.32 -6.97 -12.46
C PHE A 203 -4.68 -6.65 -13.83
N THR A 204 -4.41 -7.67 -14.67
CA THR A 204 -3.89 -7.51 -16.03
C THR A 204 -4.78 -6.58 -16.88
N ALA A 205 -6.10 -6.81 -16.83
CA ALA A 205 -7.04 -5.94 -17.55
C ALA A 205 -6.99 -4.49 -17.02
N ARG A 206 -6.79 -4.31 -15.71
CA ARG A 206 -6.67 -2.97 -15.10
C ARG A 206 -5.34 -2.28 -15.43
N VAL A 207 -4.23 -2.99 -15.49
CA VAL A 207 -2.94 -2.45 -15.95
C VAL A 207 -3.06 -1.90 -17.37
N LYS A 208 -3.64 -2.70 -18.29
CA LYS A 208 -3.91 -2.22 -19.65
C LYS A 208 -4.75 -0.95 -19.64
N GLN A 209 -5.84 -0.93 -18.88
CA GLN A 209 -6.72 0.23 -18.77
C GLN A 209 -5.99 1.47 -18.21
N VAL A 210 -5.10 1.29 -17.21
CA VAL A 210 -4.26 2.38 -16.69
C VAL A 210 -3.39 2.95 -17.80
N HIS A 211 -2.71 2.10 -18.59
CA HIS A 211 -1.86 2.54 -19.68
C HIS A 211 -2.65 3.26 -20.79
N ASP A 212 -3.83 2.72 -21.18
CA ASP A 212 -4.70 3.35 -22.16
C ASP A 212 -5.12 4.77 -21.70
N MET A 213 -5.51 4.90 -20.41
CA MET A 213 -5.91 6.19 -19.83
C MET A 213 -4.75 7.16 -19.63
N LEU A 214 -3.53 6.68 -19.31
CA LEU A 214 -2.33 7.51 -19.26
C LEU A 214 -2.04 8.11 -20.62
N ALA A 215 -2.15 7.30 -21.69
CA ALA A 215 -1.99 7.78 -23.07
C ALA A 215 -3.05 8.83 -23.45
N GLU A 216 -4.33 8.63 -23.06
CA GLU A 216 -5.40 9.62 -23.25
C GLU A 216 -5.11 10.96 -22.56
N GLU A 217 -4.50 10.93 -21.36
CA GLU A 217 -4.17 12.12 -20.57
C GLU A 217 -2.75 12.68 -20.92
N GLY A 218 -2.04 12.08 -21.87
CA GLY A 218 -0.71 12.52 -22.30
C GLY A 218 0.38 12.33 -21.23
N ARG A 219 0.21 11.37 -20.31
CA ARG A 219 1.17 11.04 -19.26
C ARG A 219 2.09 9.90 -19.68
N ASP A 220 3.39 10.00 -19.40
CA ASP A 220 4.34 8.90 -19.62
C ASP A 220 4.10 7.78 -18.59
N PRO A 221 3.85 6.53 -19.02
CA PRO A 221 3.73 5.40 -18.10
C PRO A 221 4.95 5.20 -17.19
N LYS A 222 6.14 5.59 -17.61
CA LYS A 222 7.38 5.49 -16.80
C LYS A 222 7.34 6.36 -15.54
N ASP A 223 6.56 7.44 -15.57
CA ASP A 223 6.39 8.35 -14.44
C ASP A 223 5.18 7.98 -13.56
N PHE A 224 4.54 6.83 -13.84
CA PHE A 224 3.36 6.37 -13.12
C PHE A 224 3.50 4.91 -12.69
N PRO A 225 4.24 4.65 -11.59
CA PRO A 225 4.50 3.30 -11.13
C PRO A 225 3.22 2.54 -10.75
N ILE A 226 3.21 1.27 -11.11
CA ILE A 226 2.16 0.30 -10.80
C ILE A 226 2.69 -0.68 -9.77
N SER A 227 2.06 -0.75 -8.59
CA SER A 227 2.41 -1.74 -7.58
C SER A 227 1.35 -2.82 -7.43
N LYS A 228 1.78 -4.00 -6.98
CA LYS A 228 0.90 -5.13 -6.68
C LYS A 228 1.23 -5.74 -5.34
N ARG A 229 0.24 -5.79 -4.44
CA ARG A 229 0.33 -6.62 -3.24
C ARG A 229 0.05 -8.07 -3.60
N VAL A 230 0.95 -8.97 -3.22
CA VAL A 230 0.86 -10.40 -3.48
C VAL A 230 0.89 -11.16 -2.15
N TYR A 231 -0.20 -11.82 -1.79
CA TYR A 231 -0.22 -12.78 -0.68
C TYR A 231 0.51 -14.04 -1.10
N LEU A 232 1.38 -14.55 -0.25
CA LEU A 232 2.22 -15.68 -0.63
C LEU A 232 2.61 -16.58 0.54
N ALA A 233 3.00 -17.83 0.19
CA ALA A 233 3.60 -18.79 1.09
C ALA A 233 4.63 -19.65 0.35
N VAL A 234 5.88 -19.64 0.81
CA VAL A 234 6.95 -20.50 0.31
C VAL A 234 7.05 -21.74 1.20
N ASP A 235 6.61 -22.89 0.68
CA ASP A 235 6.58 -24.15 1.40
C ASP A 235 6.58 -25.33 0.42
N ASP A 236 7.45 -26.32 0.62
CA ASP A 236 7.50 -27.51 -0.23
C ASP A 236 6.25 -28.38 -0.09
N ASP A 237 5.54 -28.33 1.04
CA ASP A 237 4.20 -28.89 1.20
C ASP A 237 3.14 -27.86 0.74
N GLU A 238 2.81 -27.91 -0.55
CA GLU A 238 1.81 -27.01 -1.16
C GLU A 238 0.44 -27.09 -0.48
N LYS A 239 0.05 -28.25 0.03
CA LYS A 239 -1.25 -28.41 0.72
C LYS A 239 -1.23 -27.68 2.06
N ARG A 240 -0.11 -27.72 2.77
CA ARG A 240 0.09 -26.99 4.01
C ARG A 240 0.09 -25.49 3.76
N ALA A 241 0.84 -25.03 2.74
CA ALA A 241 0.88 -23.63 2.33
C ALA A 241 -0.52 -23.08 2.05
N LEU A 242 -1.27 -23.76 1.17
CA LEU A 242 -2.63 -23.35 0.81
C LEU A 242 -3.59 -23.35 2.01
N ARG A 243 -3.54 -24.38 2.85
CA ARG A 243 -4.39 -24.44 4.06
C ARG A 243 -4.15 -23.23 4.97
N ARG A 244 -2.89 -22.88 5.25
CA ARG A 244 -2.53 -21.73 6.09
C ARG A 244 -2.97 -20.40 5.46
N LEU A 245 -2.84 -20.25 4.15
CA LEU A 245 -3.35 -19.09 3.42
C LEU A 245 -4.88 -18.99 3.52
N LYS A 246 -5.60 -20.11 3.41
CA LYS A 246 -7.06 -20.17 3.57
C LYS A 246 -7.49 -19.78 4.99
N GLU A 247 -6.83 -20.29 6.01
CA GLU A 247 -7.06 -19.93 7.41
C GLU A 247 -6.88 -18.42 7.63
N TRP A 248 -5.79 -17.85 7.10
CA TRP A 248 -5.54 -16.41 7.20
C TRP A 248 -6.57 -15.58 6.44
N CYS A 249 -6.92 -15.96 5.21
CA CYS A 249 -7.93 -15.23 4.43
C CYS A 249 -9.34 -15.34 5.03
N ALA A 250 -9.69 -16.48 5.62
CA ALA A 250 -10.93 -16.61 6.39
C ALA A 250 -10.96 -15.64 7.57
N TYR A 251 -9.84 -15.53 8.29
CA TYR A 251 -9.71 -14.62 9.42
C TYR A 251 -9.73 -13.14 8.99
N TYR A 252 -8.97 -12.78 7.95
CA TYR A 252 -8.78 -11.39 7.54
C TYR A 252 -9.92 -10.85 6.68
N TYR A 253 -10.41 -11.65 5.72
CA TYR A 253 -11.41 -11.27 4.72
C TYR A 253 -12.78 -11.90 4.93
N GLY A 254 -12.90 -12.88 5.82
CA GLY A 254 -14.10 -13.72 5.93
C GLY A 254 -14.30 -14.66 4.73
N ASN A 255 -13.26 -14.95 3.95
CA ASN A 255 -13.33 -15.74 2.73
C ASN A 255 -12.14 -16.70 2.62
N ALA A 256 -12.37 -17.98 2.94
CA ALA A 256 -11.37 -19.05 2.90
C ALA A 256 -10.93 -19.42 1.47
N ASP A 257 -11.75 -19.17 0.46
CA ASP A 257 -11.47 -19.59 -0.93
C ASP A 257 -10.71 -18.51 -1.73
N LEU A 258 -10.53 -17.33 -1.14
CA LEU A 258 -9.84 -16.22 -1.79
C LEU A 258 -8.40 -16.56 -2.26
N PRO A 259 -7.56 -17.28 -1.48
CA PRO A 259 -6.18 -17.57 -1.85
C PRO A 259 -6.03 -18.31 -3.19
N GLU A 260 -6.91 -19.24 -3.50
CA GLU A 260 -6.85 -20.01 -4.76
C GLU A 260 -6.91 -19.12 -6.01
N ARG A 261 -7.43 -17.91 -5.87
CA ARG A 261 -7.61 -16.95 -6.96
C ARG A 261 -6.56 -15.83 -6.99
N VAL A 262 -5.93 -15.54 -5.84
CA VAL A 262 -5.15 -14.31 -5.69
C VAL A 262 -3.76 -14.51 -5.10
N ALA A 263 -3.51 -15.64 -4.41
CA ALA A 263 -2.25 -15.88 -3.73
C ALA A 263 -1.26 -16.66 -4.62
N VAL A 264 -0.01 -16.61 -4.21
CA VAL A 264 1.10 -17.35 -4.78
C VAL A 264 1.61 -18.33 -3.72
N TRP A 265 1.74 -19.63 -4.02
CA TRP A 265 2.22 -20.60 -3.03
C TRP A 265 2.89 -21.83 -3.65
N GLY A 266 3.70 -22.48 -2.85
CA GLY A 266 4.40 -23.72 -3.20
C GLY A 266 5.89 -23.67 -2.91
N SER A 267 6.66 -24.55 -3.55
CA SER A 267 8.12 -24.53 -3.46
C SER A 267 8.71 -23.20 -3.93
N ALA A 268 9.93 -22.90 -3.54
CA ALA A 268 10.62 -21.68 -3.95
C ALA A 268 10.62 -21.50 -5.48
N ALA A 269 10.90 -22.57 -6.24
CA ALA A 269 10.88 -22.52 -7.71
C ALA A 269 9.49 -22.18 -8.27
N LYS A 270 8.43 -22.76 -7.72
CA LYS A 270 7.04 -22.48 -8.14
C LYS A 270 6.60 -21.05 -7.79
N VAL A 271 6.96 -20.57 -6.60
CA VAL A 271 6.68 -19.19 -6.20
C VAL A 271 7.43 -18.21 -7.13
N GLN A 272 8.67 -18.55 -7.48
CA GLN A 272 9.46 -17.77 -8.41
C GLN A 272 8.81 -17.68 -9.79
N GLU A 273 8.36 -18.78 -10.35
CA GLU A 273 7.64 -18.81 -11.64
C GLU A 273 6.38 -17.96 -11.60
N GLN A 274 5.55 -18.11 -10.56
CA GLN A 274 4.32 -17.33 -10.41
C GLN A 274 4.57 -15.82 -10.23
N LEU A 275 5.64 -15.42 -9.55
CA LEU A 275 6.02 -14.00 -9.44
C LEU A 275 6.53 -13.45 -10.77
N ALA A 276 7.26 -14.25 -11.56
CA ALA A 276 7.67 -13.85 -12.90
C ALA A 276 6.46 -13.57 -13.82
N GLU A 277 5.41 -14.39 -13.76
CA GLU A 277 4.16 -14.14 -14.46
C GLU A 277 3.48 -12.82 -14.07
N TRP A 278 3.60 -12.39 -12.81
CA TRP A 278 3.13 -11.08 -12.36
C TRP A 278 4.01 -9.93 -12.89
N SER A 279 5.33 -10.16 -13.01
CA SER A 279 6.25 -9.17 -13.58
C SER A 279 5.92 -8.86 -15.04
N GLU A 280 5.59 -9.90 -15.83
CA GLU A 280 5.20 -9.77 -17.24
C GLU A 280 3.93 -8.92 -17.45
N VAL A 281 3.08 -8.79 -16.43
CA VAL A 281 1.88 -7.95 -16.47
C VAL A 281 2.21 -6.46 -16.42
N GLY A 282 3.42 -6.07 -16.01
CA GLY A 282 3.83 -4.67 -15.87
C GLY A 282 3.74 -4.15 -14.44
N VAL A 283 4.18 -4.94 -13.47
CA VAL A 283 4.33 -4.52 -12.08
C VAL A 283 5.69 -3.86 -11.89
N ASP A 284 5.72 -2.58 -11.52
CA ASP A 284 6.95 -1.85 -11.21
C ASP A 284 7.42 -2.06 -9.76
N GLU A 285 6.50 -2.40 -8.87
CA GLU A 285 6.82 -2.68 -7.48
C GLU A 285 5.93 -3.76 -6.88
N PHE A 286 6.56 -4.85 -6.43
CA PHE A 286 5.90 -5.87 -5.64
C PHE A 286 5.79 -5.47 -4.18
N ILE A 287 4.63 -5.71 -3.57
CA ILE A 287 4.44 -5.70 -2.12
C ILE A 287 4.25 -7.16 -1.71
N LEU A 288 5.35 -7.87 -1.48
CA LEU A 288 5.29 -9.26 -1.05
C LEU A 288 4.68 -9.34 0.35
N ASN A 289 3.66 -10.16 0.52
CA ASN A 289 2.92 -10.24 1.77
C ASN A 289 2.82 -11.67 2.28
N PRO A 290 3.89 -12.19 2.90
CA PRO A 290 3.75 -13.39 3.71
C PRO A 290 2.78 -13.12 4.85
N VAL A 291 1.99 -14.12 5.23
CA VAL A 291 0.92 -13.94 6.22
C VAL A 291 1.15 -14.78 7.49
N PHE A 292 2.22 -15.55 7.50
CA PHE A 292 2.70 -16.34 8.63
C PHE A 292 4.21 -16.56 8.49
N ASP A 293 4.87 -17.02 9.54
CA ASP A 293 6.32 -17.28 9.59
C ASP A 293 7.13 -16.15 8.95
N MET A 294 6.81 -14.91 9.37
CA MET A 294 7.24 -13.68 8.71
C MET A 294 8.77 -13.57 8.56
N GLU A 295 9.51 -13.90 9.64
CA GLU A 295 10.99 -13.81 9.64
C GLU A 295 11.61 -14.88 8.71
N GLU A 296 11.06 -16.10 8.65
CA GLU A 296 11.52 -17.15 7.73
C GLU A 296 11.24 -16.77 6.28
N HIS A 297 10.02 -16.28 6.00
CA HIS A 297 9.67 -15.83 4.65
C HIS A 297 10.48 -14.61 4.21
N LEU A 298 10.88 -13.74 5.13
CA LEU A 298 11.74 -12.60 4.82
C LEU A 298 13.06 -13.04 4.17
N GLU A 299 13.75 -14.03 4.76
CA GLU A 299 15.01 -14.57 4.23
C GLU A 299 14.78 -15.32 2.91
N LYS A 300 13.81 -16.24 2.86
CA LYS A 300 13.49 -17.02 1.66
C LYS A 300 13.12 -16.14 0.47
N LEU A 301 12.34 -15.10 0.70
CA LEU A 301 11.91 -14.19 -0.36
C LEU A 301 13.04 -13.28 -0.84
N ALA A 302 13.96 -12.89 0.03
CA ALA A 302 15.16 -12.15 -0.38
C ALA A 302 16.04 -13.00 -1.31
N GLU A 303 16.33 -14.26 -0.93
CA GLU A 303 17.06 -15.20 -1.77
C GLU A 303 16.36 -15.42 -3.12
N LEU A 304 15.07 -15.73 -3.09
CA LEU A 304 14.25 -16.03 -4.26
C LEU A 304 14.17 -14.84 -5.25
N THR A 305 14.20 -13.61 -4.74
CA THR A 305 14.14 -12.38 -5.54
C THR A 305 15.51 -11.80 -5.89
N GLY A 306 16.58 -12.38 -5.38
CA GLY A 306 17.96 -11.96 -5.67
C GLY A 306 18.38 -10.69 -4.94
N LEU A 307 17.80 -10.41 -3.76
CA LEU A 307 18.16 -9.26 -2.92
C LEU A 307 19.33 -9.54 -1.96
N SER A 308 19.73 -10.77 -1.77
CA SER A 308 20.82 -11.18 -0.86
C SER A 308 22.15 -11.40 -1.57
#